data_976091294e971132a2a4b17661f69770
#
_entry.id   976091294e971132a2a4b17661f69770
#
_cell.length_a   1.000
_cell.length_b   1.000
_cell.length_c   1.000
_cell.angle_alpha   90.00
_cell.angle_beta   90.00
_cell.angle_gamma   90.00
#
_symmetry.space_group_name_H-M   'P 1'
#
loop_
_entity.id
_entity.type
_entity.pdbx_description
1 polymer ?
#
loop_
_entity_poly.entity_id
_entity_poly.type
_entity_poly.pdbx_seq_one_letter_code
_entity_poly.pdbx_strand_id
1 'polypeptide(L)'
;MLRKEENSRLLLTEEAEKLQKEIDDFNKKLQNNVFSSQERVNQEQNRLLKKQQEFEALEAKLSNELMIESNKNAEKVSEAVNSFLKEYNKDKGFNLILSKASIMLADESMDITAEVIEGLNANYKPQD
;
A
#
# COMPACT_ATOMS: atom_id res chain seq x y z
N MET A 1 5.38 6.75 1.42
CA MET A 1 4.70 5.48 1.07
C MET A 1 4.45 4.62 2.30
N LEU A 2 5.46 4.19 3.03
CA LEU A 2 5.33 3.38 4.26
C LEU A 2 4.36 4.00 5.28
N ARG A 3 4.41 5.30 5.50
CA ARG A 3 3.54 6.02 6.45
C ARG A 3 2.06 5.97 6.05
N LYS A 4 1.76 6.06 4.74
CA LYS A 4 0.37 6.02 4.24
C LYS A 4 -0.20 4.60 4.30
N GLU A 5 0.61 3.61 3.95
CA GLU A 5 0.25 2.20 4.09
C GLU A 5 -0.02 1.85 5.55
N GLU A 6 0.85 2.26 6.46
CA GLU A 6 0.69 2.06 7.89
C GLU A 6 -0.59 2.71 8.42
N ASN A 7 -0.86 3.98 8.04
CA ASN A 7 -2.08 4.67 8.42
C ASN A 7 -3.34 3.97 7.89
N SER A 8 -3.31 3.48 6.65
CA SER A 8 -4.44 2.73 6.07
C SER A 8 -4.68 1.41 6.81
N ARG A 9 -3.62 0.70 7.18
CA ARG A 9 -3.72 -0.53 7.98
C ARG A 9 -4.28 -0.27 9.37
N LEU A 10 -3.83 0.79 10.04
CA LEU A 10 -4.34 1.20 11.35
C LEU A 10 -5.84 1.53 11.27
N LEU A 11 -6.25 2.32 10.29
CA LEU A 11 -7.65 2.66 10.08
C LEU A 11 -8.52 1.42 9.86
N LEU A 12 -8.09 0.48 9.01
CA LEU A 12 -8.83 -0.76 8.77
C LEU A 12 -8.92 -1.62 10.04
N THR A 13 -7.84 -1.70 10.81
CA THR A 13 -7.83 -2.45 12.09
C THR A 13 -8.83 -1.84 13.08
N GLU A 14 -8.81 -0.53 13.26
CA GLU A 14 -9.74 0.17 14.16
C GLU A 14 -11.20 -0.01 13.76
N GLU A 15 -11.51 0.11 12.46
CA GLU A 15 -12.87 -0.06 11.96
C GLU A 15 -13.32 -1.54 12.05
N ALA A 16 -12.44 -2.50 11.80
CA ALA A 16 -12.72 -3.93 11.99
C ALA A 16 -13.02 -4.27 13.45
N GLU A 17 -12.25 -3.74 14.39
CA GLU A 17 -12.47 -3.95 15.83
C GLU A 17 -13.79 -3.35 16.31
N LYS A 18 -14.13 -2.14 15.84
CA LYS A 18 -15.41 -1.50 16.13
C LYS A 18 -16.58 -2.34 15.62
N LEU A 19 -16.51 -2.80 14.38
CA LEU A 19 -17.55 -3.61 13.77
C LEU A 19 -17.69 -4.96 14.50
N GLN A 20 -16.58 -5.62 14.83
CA GLN A 20 -16.60 -6.88 15.58
C GLN A 20 -17.27 -6.71 16.95
N LYS A 21 -16.96 -5.64 17.65
CA LYS A 21 -17.56 -5.32 18.95
C LYS A 21 -19.07 -5.10 18.83
N GLU A 22 -19.53 -4.40 17.81
CA GLU A 22 -20.97 -4.19 17.59
C GLU A 22 -21.69 -5.50 17.27
N ILE A 23 -21.07 -6.40 16.51
CA ILE A 23 -21.60 -7.74 16.23
C ILE A 23 -21.68 -8.57 17.51
N ASP A 24 -20.65 -8.57 18.34
CA ASP A 24 -20.62 -9.29 19.60
C ASP A 24 -21.69 -8.78 20.59
N ASP A 25 -21.87 -7.46 20.67
CA ASP A 25 -22.91 -6.82 21.48
C ASP A 25 -24.32 -7.18 20.99
N PHE A 26 -24.53 -7.22 19.68
CA PHE A 26 -25.78 -7.67 19.09
C PHE A 26 -26.09 -9.12 19.43
N ASN A 27 -25.11 -10.01 19.29
CA ASN A 27 -25.26 -11.43 19.62
C ASN A 27 -25.58 -11.65 21.10
N LYS A 28 -24.92 -10.92 22.01
CA LYS A 28 -25.23 -10.95 23.46
C LYS A 28 -26.65 -10.48 23.75
N LYS A 29 -27.11 -9.40 23.09
CA LYS A 29 -28.48 -8.91 23.24
C LYS A 29 -29.52 -9.91 22.74
N LEU A 30 -29.22 -10.62 21.64
CA LEU A 30 -30.07 -11.71 21.14
C LEU A 30 -30.17 -12.84 22.15
N GLN A 31 -29.04 -13.32 22.66
CA GLN A 31 -29.00 -14.42 23.65
C GLN A 31 -29.74 -14.07 24.95
N ASN A 32 -29.69 -12.83 25.38
CA ASN A 32 -30.30 -12.35 26.59
C ASN A 32 -31.75 -11.85 26.40
N ASN A 33 -32.35 -12.05 25.22
CA ASN A 33 -33.70 -11.63 24.87
C ASN A 33 -33.99 -10.12 25.17
N VAL A 34 -32.99 -9.26 24.95
CA VAL A 34 -33.08 -7.82 25.26
C VAL A 34 -33.97 -7.07 24.25
N PHE A 35 -34.13 -7.60 23.06
CA PHE A 35 -34.95 -6.94 22.02
C PHE A 35 -36.44 -7.07 22.31
N SER A 36 -37.14 -5.94 22.21
CA SER A 36 -38.59 -5.85 22.48
C SER A 36 -39.47 -6.41 21.37
N SER A 37 -38.94 -6.61 20.16
CA SER A 37 -39.68 -7.12 18.99
C SER A 37 -38.75 -7.68 17.94
N GLN A 38 -39.28 -8.58 17.11
CA GLN A 38 -38.58 -9.12 15.95
C GLN A 38 -38.21 -8.04 14.95
N GLU A 39 -39.04 -7.01 14.84
CA GLU A 39 -38.76 -5.87 13.97
C GLU A 39 -37.46 -5.15 14.36
N ARG A 40 -37.22 -4.95 15.66
CA ARG A 40 -35.99 -4.35 16.16
C ARG A 40 -34.77 -5.22 15.91
N VAL A 41 -34.90 -6.53 16.01
CA VAL A 41 -33.84 -7.47 15.64
C VAL A 41 -33.48 -7.30 14.17
N ASN A 42 -34.47 -7.27 13.30
CA ASN A 42 -34.26 -7.11 11.86
C ASN A 42 -33.62 -5.77 11.50
N GLN A 43 -34.07 -4.67 12.14
CA GLN A 43 -33.48 -3.34 11.94
C GLN A 43 -32.00 -3.32 12.34
N GLU A 44 -31.65 -3.89 13.49
CA GLU A 44 -30.27 -3.91 13.96
C GLU A 44 -29.38 -4.83 13.09
N GLN A 45 -29.92 -5.95 12.66
CA GLN A 45 -29.23 -6.84 11.72
C GLN A 45 -28.95 -6.17 10.38
N ASN A 46 -29.93 -5.45 9.82
CA ASN A 46 -29.76 -4.69 8.60
C ASN A 46 -28.73 -3.56 8.75
N ARG A 47 -28.73 -2.89 9.93
CA ARG A 47 -27.73 -1.87 10.24
C ARG A 47 -26.31 -2.45 10.25
N LEU A 48 -26.11 -3.59 10.87
CA LEU A 48 -24.81 -4.27 10.92
C LEU A 48 -24.37 -4.75 9.54
N LEU A 49 -25.30 -5.30 8.75
CA LEU A 49 -25.03 -5.70 7.37
C LEU A 49 -24.55 -4.51 6.51
N LYS A 50 -25.21 -3.37 6.66
CA LYS A 50 -24.79 -2.14 5.97
C LYS A 50 -23.40 -1.69 6.39
N LYS A 51 -23.09 -1.73 7.68
CA LYS A 51 -21.73 -1.41 8.18
C LYS A 51 -20.67 -2.37 7.65
N GLN A 52 -20.99 -3.63 7.55
CA GLN A 52 -20.07 -4.61 6.93
C GLN A 52 -19.78 -4.27 5.47
N GLN A 53 -20.81 -3.93 4.70
CA GLN A 53 -20.65 -3.50 3.31
C GLN A 53 -19.82 -2.21 3.19
N GLU A 54 -20.04 -1.25 4.09
CA GLU A 54 -19.25 -0.02 4.15
C GLU A 54 -17.78 -0.29 4.50
N PHE A 55 -17.51 -1.24 5.38
CA PHE A 55 -16.16 -1.68 5.71
C PHE A 55 -15.47 -2.35 4.51
N GLU A 56 -16.15 -3.27 3.83
CA GLU A 56 -15.63 -3.92 2.61
C GLU A 56 -15.32 -2.89 1.50
N ALA A 57 -16.19 -1.90 1.34
CA ALA A 57 -15.96 -0.81 0.38
C ALA A 57 -14.76 0.06 0.78
N LEU A 58 -14.57 0.33 2.07
CA LEU A 58 -13.40 1.06 2.57
C LEU A 58 -12.11 0.28 2.32
N GLU A 59 -12.10 -1.02 2.62
CA GLU A 59 -10.96 -1.90 2.36
C GLU A 59 -10.57 -1.89 0.88
N ALA A 60 -11.54 -2.07 -0.01
CA ALA A 60 -11.32 -2.05 -1.46
C ALA A 60 -10.79 -0.68 -1.94
N LYS A 61 -11.34 0.41 -1.41
CA LYS A 61 -10.89 1.77 -1.73
C LYS A 61 -9.44 2.00 -1.31
N LEU A 62 -9.09 1.68 -0.08
CA LEU A 62 -7.73 1.89 0.44
C LEU A 62 -6.71 1.01 -0.28
N SER A 63 -7.06 -0.24 -0.59
CA SER A 63 -6.23 -1.14 -1.40
C SER A 63 -5.96 -0.57 -2.79
N ASN A 64 -6.99 -0.05 -3.46
CA ASN A 64 -6.85 0.57 -4.77
C ASN A 64 -6.00 1.85 -4.73
N GLU A 65 -6.20 2.71 -3.74
CA GLU A 65 -5.39 3.92 -3.56
C GLU A 65 -3.91 3.60 -3.34
N LEU A 66 -3.60 2.57 -2.53
CA LEU A 66 -2.23 2.12 -2.30
C LEU A 66 -1.59 1.54 -3.56
N MET A 67 -2.36 0.81 -4.37
CA MET A 67 -1.88 0.27 -5.65
C MET A 67 -1.55 1.40 -6.64
N ILE A 68 -2.43 2.40 -6.78
CA ILE A 68 -2.20 3.56 -7.64
C ILE A 68 -0.96 4.33 -7.20
N GLU A 69 -0.81 4.55 -5.90
CA GLU A 69 0.36 5.26 -5.36
C GLU A 69 1.65 4.46 -5.54
N SER A 70 1.61 3.14 -5.35
CA SER A 70 2.74 2.25 -5.60
C SER A 70 3.21 2.34 -7.06
N ASN A 71 2.27 2.28 -8.01
CA ASN A 71 2.58 2.41 -9.44
C ASN A 71 3.18 3.78 -9.77
N LYS A 72 2.60 4.84 -9.23
CA LYS A 72 3.12 6.21 -9.43
C LYS A 72 4.52 6.39 -8.84
N ASN A 73 4.79 5.79 -7.69
CA ASN A 73 6.12 5.82 -7.08
C ASN A 73 7.14 5.01 -7.91
N ALA A 74 6.73 3.86 -8.44
CA ALA A 74 7.58 3.06 -9.33
C ALA A 74 7.95 3.83 -10.62
N GLU A 75 7.00 4.56 -11.21
CA GLU A 75 7.26 5.44 -12.36
C GLU A 75 8.26 6.54 -12.00
N LYS A 76 8.08 7.23 -10.88
CA LYS A 76 9.01 8.27 -10.41
C LYS A 76 10.42 7.74 -10.19
N VAL A 77 10.54 6.56 -9.59
CA VAL A 77 11.83 5.90 -9.38
C VAL A 77 12.47 5.55 -10.73
N SER A 78 11.71 5.00 -11.66
CA SER A 78 12.20 4.68 -13.01
C SER A 78 12.68 5.93 -13.76
N GLU A 79 11.93 7.03 -13.71
CA GLU A 79 12.33 8.31 -14.30
C GLU A 79 13.59 8.87 -13.65
N ALA A 80 13.70 8.82 -12.33
CA ALA A 80 14.88 9.27 -11.59
C ALA A 80 16.13 8.44 -11.95
N VAL A 81 15.98 7.11 -12.03
CA VAL A 81 17.07 6.21 -12.45
C VAL A 81 17.50 6.52 -13.89
N ASN A 82 16.56 6.64 -14.82
CA ASN A 82 16.86 6.94 -16.21
C ASN A 82 17.56 8.30 -16.37
N SER A 83 17.11 9.33 -15.68
CA SER A 83 17.72 10.65 -15.71
C SER A 83 19.13 10.64 -15.12
N PHE A 84 19.32 9.94 -14.00
CA PHE A 84 20.64 9.78 -13.39
C PHE A 84 21.59 9.03 -14.31
N LEU A 85 21.17 7.92 -14.91
CA LEU A 85 22.00 7.12 -15.81
C LEU A 85 22.43 7.91 -17.06
N LYS A 86 21.59 8.78 -17.60
CA LYS A 86 21.97 9.66 -18.70
C LYS A 86 23.10 10.62 -18.32
N GLU A 87 23.03 11.23 -17.15
CA GLU A 87 24.10 12.11 -16.65
C GLU A 87 25.37 11.33 -16.30
N TYR A 88 25.23 10.23 -15.58
CA TYR A 88 26.33 9.35 -15.21
C TYR A 88 27.09 8.82 -16.43
N ASN A 89 26.35 8.46 -17.48
CA ASN A 89 26.95 7.90 -18.70
C ASN A 89 27.68 8.93 -19.57
N LYS A 90 27.47 10.23 -19.35
CA LYS A 90 28.24 11.27 -20.07
C LYS A 90 29.75 11.13 -19.83
N ASP A 91 30.13 10.77 -18.60
CA ASP A 91 31.54 10.59 -18.24
C ASP A 91 32.03 9.16 -18.48
N LYS A 92 31.17 8.16 -18.38
CA LYS A 92 31.53 6.75 -18.53
C LYS A 92 31.53 6.24 -19.96
N GLY A 93 30.64 6.75 -20.81
CA GLY A 93 30.58 6.42 -22.23
C GLY A 93 30.17 4.97 -22.53
N PHE A 94 29.37 4.35 -21.67
CA PHE A 94 28.80 3.03 -21.95
C PHE A 94 27.83 3.08 -23.12
N ASN A 95 27.88 2.10 -24.00
CA ASN A 95 26.92 1.97 -25.09
C ASN A 95 25.59 1.38 -24.63
N LEU A 96 25.62 0.59 -23.56
CA LEU A 96 24.47 -0.11 -23.04
C LEU A 96 24.58 -0.29 -21.51
N ILE A 97 23.50 -0.01 -20.81
CA ILE A 97 23.36 -0.29 -19.39
C ILE A 97 22.12 -1.17 -19.23
N LEU A 98 22.29 -2.36 -18.66
CA LEU A 98 21.23 -3.37 -18.52
C LEU A 98 20.83 -3.57 -17.07
N SER A 99 19.57 -3.95 -16.87
CA SER A 99 19.11 -4.40 -15.56
C SER A 99 19.77 -5.72 -15.18
N LYS A 100 20.34 -5.79 -13.98
CA LYS A 100 20.98 -7.00 -13.44
C LYS A 100 20.02 -8.19 -13.39
N ALA A 101 18.74 -7.96 -13.14
CA ALA A 101 17.71 -8.99 -13.10
C ALA A 101 17.54 -9.72 -14.45
N SER A 102 17.90 -9.09 -15.56
CA SER A 102 17.83 -9.65 -16.92
C SER A 102 19.11 -10.35 -17.35
N ILE A 103 20.14 -10.35 -16.53
CA ILE A 103 21.45 -10.92 -16.82
C ILE A 103 21.61 -12.26 -16.10
N MET A 104 21.89 -13.33 -16.84
CA MET A 104 22.10 -14.66 -16.28
C MET A 104 23.51 -14.84 -15.70
N LEU A 105 24.51 -14.27 -16.38
CA LEU A 105 25.92 -14.34 -15.98
C LEU A 105 26.65 -13.09 -16.47
N ALA A 106 27.37 -12.44 -15.59
CA ALA A 106 28.26 -11.33 -15.93
C ALA A 106 29.43 -11.29 -14.95
N ASP A 107 30.54 -10.69 -15.39
CA ASP A 107 31.67 -10.40 -14.53
C ASP A 107 31.29 -9.32 -13.50
N GLU A 108 31.68 -9.51 -12.22
CA GLU A 108 31.41 -8.54 -11.15
C GLU A 108 32.00 -7.15 -11.44
N SER A 109 33.11 -7.07 -12.18
CA SER A 109 33.72 -5.80 -12.61
C SER A 109 32.83 -4.96 -13.50
N MET A 110 31.84 -5.56 -14.15
CA MET A 110 30.85 -4.88 -15.01
C MET A 110 29.64 -4.37 -14.22
N ASP A 111 29.49 -4.77 -12.94
CA ASP A 111 28.36 -4.36 -12.10
C ASP A 111 28.58 -2.96 -11.53
N ILE A 112 27.75 -2.01 -11.97
CA ILE A 112 27.76 -0.61 -11.52
C ILE A 112 26.63 -0.29 -10.53
N THR A 113 25.91 -1.29 -10.04
CA THR A 113 24.73 -1.10 -9.20
C THR A 113 25.01 -0.26 -7.96
N ALA A 114 26.10 -0.53 -7.25
CA ALA A 114 26.48 0.20 -6.05
C ALA A 114 26.78 1.68 -6.33
N GLU A 115 27.49 1.99 -7.40
CA GLU A 115 27.79 3.36 -7.81
C GLU A 115 26.50 4.13 -8.20
N VAL A 116 25.58 3.47 -8.88
CA VAL A 116 24.30 4.06 -9.28
C VAL A 116 23.42 4.35 -8.05
N ILE A 117 23.33 3.42 -7.11
CA ILE A 117 22.59 3.61 -5.85
C ILE A 117 23.17 4.75 -5.03
N GLU A 118 24.49 4.81 -4.88
CA GLU A 118 25.17 5.90 -4.16
C GLU A 118 24.89 7.26 -4.80
N GLY A 119 25.00 7.36 -6.13
CA GLY A 119 24.73 8.59 -6.86
C GLY A 119 23.27 9.02 -6.79
N LEU A 120 22.32 8.11 -6.88
CA LEU A 120 20.90 8.38 -6.72
C LEU A 120 20.59 8.90 -5.31
N ASN A 121 21.13 8.28 -4.27
CA ASN A 121 20.94 8.70 -2.89
C ASN A 121 21.55 10.08 -2.61
N ALA A 122 22.71 10.39 -3.18
CA ALA A 122 23.34 11.71 -3.07
C ALA A 122 22.50 12.83 -3.71
N ASN A 123 21.77 12.51 -4.77
CA ASN A 123 20.91 13.46 -5.49
C ASN A 123 19.46 13.49 -4.98
N TYR A 124 19.10 12.56 -4.08
CA TYR A 124 17.75 12.51 -3.52
C TYR A 124 17.49 13.69 -2.60
N LYS A 125 16.44 14.44 -2.93
CA LYS A 125 15.88 15.47 -2.05
C LYS A 125 14.53 14.98 -1.55
N PRO A 126 14.37 14.72 -0.24
CA PRO A 126 13.06 14.38 0.32
C PRO A 126 12.08 15.52 -0.03
N GLN A 127 10.95 15.17 -0.60
CA GLN A 127 9.83 16.09 -0.71
C GLN A 127 9.11 16.07 0.64
N ASP A 128 9.11 17.20 1.30
CA ASP A 128 8.35 17.45 2.53
C ASP A 128 6.82 17.31 2.30
#